data_f189a1465deedaf5058b94d251c4e1c4
#
_entry.id   f189a1465deedaf5058b94d251c4e1c4
#
_cell.length_a   1.000
_cell.length_b   1.000
_cell.length_c   1.000
_cell.angle_alpha   90.00
_cell.angle_beta   90.00
_cell.angle_gamma   90.00
#
_symmetry.space_group_name_H-M   'P 1'
#
loop_
_entity.id
_entity.type
_entity.pdbx_description
1 polymer ?
#
loop_
_entity_poly.entity_id
_entity_poly.type
_entity_poly.pdbx_seq_one_letter_code
_entity_poly.pdbx_strand_id
1 'polypeptide(L)'
;MMNILLGVGNEANGDDGIGVWVARNFSHEGWRSIDCFTVPENYTSEIKRSDAKKVVIVDAADMGLDAGEMRIIPKDRIGLAGFSTHSLPLSIFIKHIQETKGVDVILIGIQPEQFYSGISEKVMEAGKSLLEILRRGSFEEIEVL
;
A
#
# COMPACT_ATOMS: atom_id res chain seq x y z
N MET A 1 -0.48 -14.76 15.20
CA MET A 1 -1.22 -14.07 14.12
C MET A 1 -0.27 -13.26 13.29
N MET A 2 -0.51 -13.23 12.01
CA MET A 2 0.38 -12.56 11.06
C MET A 2 -0.35 -11.41 10.38
N ASN A 3 0.39 -10.33 10.13
CA ASN A 3 -0.06 -9.24 9.26
C ASN A 3 0.72 -9.32 7.96
N ILE A 4 0.11 -8.93 6.87
CA ILE A 4 0.76 -8.90 5.56
C ILE A 4 0.80 -7.47 5.04
N LEU A 5 1.97 -7.06 4.57
CA LEU A 5 2.15 -5.80 3.87
C LEU A 5 2.34 -6.09 2.38
N LEU A 6 1.53 -5.46 1.56
CA LEU A 6 1.65 -5.54 0.10
C LEU A 6 2.10 -4.19 -0.43
N GLY A 7 3.29 -4.14 -0.99
CA GLY A 7 3.79 -2.94 -1.66
C GLY A 7 3.48 -3.02 -3.14
N VAL A 8 2.73 -2.06 -3.64
CA VAL A 8 2.27 -2.03 -5.03
C VAL A 8 2.88 -0.82 -5.74
N GLY A 9 3.33 -1.01 -6.97
CA GLY A 9 3.85 0.06 -7.79
C GLY A 9 4.96 -0.38 -8.72
N ASN A 10 5.44 0.56 -9.53
CA ASN A 10 6.52 0.34 -10.47
C ASN A 10 7.67 1.30 -10.18
N GLU A 11 8.78 0.79 -9.65
CA GLU A 11 9.93 1.62 -9.30
C GLU A 11 10.62 2.26 -10.51
N ALA A 12 10.33 1.79 -11.72
CA ALA A 12 10.84 2.44 -12.93
C ALA A 12 10.11 3.76 -13.24
N ASN A 13 8.98 4.03 -12.58
CA ASN A 13 8.15 5.21 -12.80
C ASN A 13 8.21 6.18 -11.62
N GLY A 14 9.41 6.54 -11.16
CA GLY A 14 9.57 7.56 -10.12
C GLY A 14 8.82 7.22 -8.84
N ASP A 15 7.98 8.13 -8.39
CA ASP A 15 7.24 7.99 -7.12
C ASP A 15 6.24 6.85 -7.11
N ASP A 16 5.91 6.30 -8.28
CA ASP A 16 5.07 5.11 -8.36
C ASP A 16 5.72 3.90 -7.68
N GLY A 17 7.01 3.96 -7.43
CA GLY A 17 7.76 2.90 -6.72
C GLY A 17 7.69 2.96 -5.21
N ILE A 18 7.00 3.95 -4.61
CA ILE A 18 7.04 4.10 -3.15
C ILE A 18 6.46 2.90 -2.39
N GLY A 19 5.38 2.30 -2.88
CA GLY A 19 4.80 1.13 -2.23
C GLY A 19 5.77 -0.04 -2.20
N VAL A 20 6.44 -0.28 -3.33
CA VAL A 20 7.45 -1.33 -3.45
C VAL A 20 8.65 -1.02 -2.53
N TRP A 21 9.08 0.24 -2.48
CA TRP A 21 10.17 0.64 -1.59
C TRP A 21 9.82 0.37 -0.12
N VAL A 22 8.61 0.71 0.30
CA VAL A 22 8.16 0.45 1.67
C VAL A 22 8.19 -1.05 1.97
N ALA A 23 7.64 -1.86 1.07
CA ALA A 23 7.62 -3.32 1.28
C ALA A 23 9.03 -3.91 1.38
N ARG A 24 9.96 -3.44 0.55
CA ARG A 24 11.35 -3.94 0.56
C ARG A 24 12.13 -3.51 1.79
N ASN A 25 11.74 -2.42 2.43
CA ASN A 25 12.45 -1.87 3.59
C ASN A 25 11.75 -2.13 4.91
N PHE A 26 10.64 -2.85 4.89
CA PHE A 26 9.90 -3.18 6.10
C PHE A 26 10.17 -4.62 6.52
N SER A 27 10.58 -4.80 7.77
CA SER A 27 10.73 -6.11 8.40
C SER A 27 10.41 -5.95 9.86
N HIS A 28 9.46 -6.73 10.34
CA HIS A 28 9.07 -6.68 11.75
C HIS A 28 8.43 -8.01 12.13
N GLU A 29 8.63 -8.42 13.39
CA GLU A 29 8.05 -9.65 13.90
C GLU A 29 6.52 -9.63 13.76
N GLY A 30 5.95 -10.74 13.30
CA GLY A 30 4.51 -10.85 13.09
C GLY A 30 4.04 -10.30 11.75
N TRP A 31 4.97 -9.89 10.88
CA TRP A 31 4.65 -9.35 9.56
C TRP A 31 5.33 -10.14 8.45
N ARG A 32 4.65 -10.26 7.35
CA ARG A 32 5.22 -10.68 6.08
C ARG A 32 5.07 -9.53 5.09
N SER A 33 6.17 -9.12 4.49
CA SER A 33 6.20 -8.00 3.54
C SER A 33 6.44 -8.54 2.13
N ILE A 34 5.61 -8.13 1.18
CA ILE A 34 5.65 -8.61 -0.20
C ILE A 34 5.73 -7.45 -1.17
N ASP A 35 6.76 -7.46 -2.03
CA ASP A 35 6.85 -6.58 -3.19
C ASP A 35 5.96 -7.17 -4.27
N CYS A 36 4.84 -6.54 -4.56
CA CYS A 36 3.85 -7.04 -5.51
C CYS A 36 4.02 -6.49 -6.93
N PHE A 37 4.99 -5.60 -7.14
CA PHE A 37 5.05 -4.86 -8.39
C PHE A 37 3.67 -4.22 -8.64
N THR A 38 3.10 -4.37 -9.83
CA THR A 38 1.77 -3.81 -10.16
C THR A 38 0.66 -4.86 -10.14
N VAL A 39 0.94 -6.05 -9.60
CA VAL A 39 0.03 -7.20 -9.69
C VAL A 39 -0.19 -7.88 -8.33
N PRO A 40 -0.83 -7.16 -7.36
CA PRO A 40 -1.09 -7.74 -6.05
C PRO A 40 -1.97 -8.99 -6.12
N GLU A 41 -2.81 -9.10 -7.15
CA GLU A 41 -3.65 -10.28 -7.37
C GLU A 41 -2.86 -11.57 -7.54
N ASN A 42 -1.60 -11.50 -7.96
CA ASN A 42 -0.75 -12.68 -8.09
C ASN A 42 -0.41 -13.32 -6.74
N TYR A 43 -0.68 -12.62 -5.65
CA TYR A 43 -0.38 -13.09 -4.29
C TYR A 43 -1.62 -13.53 -3.53
N THR A 44 -2.76 -13.62 -4.20
CA THR A 44 -4.03 -14.02 -3.59
C THR A 44 -3.92 -15.38 -2.90
N SER A 45 -3.29 -16.36 -3.54
CA SER A 45 -3.14 -17.70 -2.98
C SER A 45 -2.30 -17.69 -1.70
N GLU A 46 -1.24 -16.90 -1.66
CA GLU A 46 -0.40 -16.77 -0.46
C GLU A 46 -1.19 -16.18 0.70
N ILE A 47 -2.00 -15.16 0.42
CA ILE A 47 -2.84 -14.54 1.44
C ILE A 47 -3.85 -15.55 1.98
N LYS A 48 -4.50 -16.30 1.10
CA LYS A 48 -5.51 -17.29 1.48
C LYS A 48 -4.93 -18.42 2.34
N ARG A 49 -3.71 -18.85 2.06
CA ARG A 49 -3.05 -19.92 2.81
C ARG A 49 -2.42 -19.45 4.12
N SER A 50 -2.29 -18.13 4.32
CA SER A 50 -1.69 -17.58 5.53
C SER A 50 -2.68 -17.58 6.68
N ASP A 51 -2.19 -17.31 7.89
CA ASP A 51 -3.03 -17.05 9.06
C ASP A 51 -3.28 -15.55 9.26
N ALA A 52 -3.11 -14.76 8.20
CA ALA A 52 -3.21 -13.30 8.29
C ALA A 52 -4.60 -12.85 8.75
N LYS A 53 -4.60 -11.87 9.62
CA LYS A 53 -5.81 -11.19 10.08
C LYS A 53 -5.95 -9.81 9.46
N LYS A 54 -4.83 -9.22 9.09
CA LYS A 54 -4.78 -7.87 8.51
C LYS A 54 -3.88 -7.85 7.30
N VAL A 55 -4.33 -7.19 6.24
CA VAL A 55 -3.54 -6.92 5.05
C VAL A 55 -3.46 -5.42 4.87
N VAL A 56 -2.25 -4.88 4.82
CA VAL A 56 -2.01 -3.47 4.55
C VAL A 56 -1.46 -3.35 3.14
N ILE A 57 -2.08 -2.51 2.33
CA ILE A 57 -1.65 -2.26 0.95
C ILE A 57 -1.12 -0.84 0.88
N VAL A 58 0.08 -0.67 0.31
CA VAL A 58 0.70 0.65 0.14
C VAL A 58 0.94 0.89 -1.35
N ASP A 59 0.46 2.01 -1.85
CA ASP A 59 0.61 2.40 -3.24
C ASP A 59 0.67 3.92 -3.36
N ALA A 60 1.31 4.40 -4.42
CA ALA A 60 1.20 5.81 -4.78
C ALA A 60 -0.21 6.07 -5.27
N ALA A 61 -0.80 7.15 -4.81
CA ALA A 61 -2.18 7.50 -5.18
C ALA A 61 -2.32 9.00 -5.36
N ASP A 62 -2.83 9.41 -6.51
CA ASP A 62 -3.16 10.82 -6.73
C ASP A 62 -4.49 11.12 -6.05
N MET A 63 -4.40 11.83 -4.95
CA MET A 63 -5.53 12.19 -4.11
C MET A 63 -5.83 13.69 -4.16
N GLY A 64 -5.13 14.42 -5.04
CA GLY A 64 -5.27 15.86 -5.12
C GLY A 64 -4.64 16.60 -3.94
N LEU A 65 -3.65 15.99 -3.31
CA LEU A 65 -2.99 16.53 -2.13
C LEU A 65 -1.56 16.97 -2.46
N ASP A 66 -0.89 17.57 -1.49
CA ASP A 66 0.53 17.91 -1.64
C ASP A 66 1.38 16.64 -1.65
N ALA A 67 2.49 16.68 -2.38
CA ALA A 67 3.40 15.54 -2.48
C ALA A 67 3.83 15.04 -1.10
N GLY A 68 3.83 13.74 -0.92
CA GLY A 68 4.21 13.11 0.34
C GLY A 68 3.08 13.00 1.37
N GLU A 69 1.92 13.59 1.10
CA GLU A 69 0.78 13.40 1.97
C GLU A 69 0.32 11.95 1.92
N MET A 70 -0.03 11.41 3.09
CA MET A 70 -0.40 10.02 3.24
C MET A 70 -1.81 9.93 3.80
N ARG A 71 -2.62 9.02 3.26
CA ARG A 71 -3.99 8.81 3.74
C ARG A 71 -4.34 7.34 3.77
N ILE A 72 -5.18 6.96 4.75
CA ILE A 72 -5.92 5.72 4.66
C ILE A 72 -7.11 5.97 3.73
N ILE A 73 -7.23 5.14 2.71
CA ILE A 73 -8.29 5.29 1.71
C ILE A 73 -9.41 4.29 2.02
N PRO A 74 -10.57 4.77 2.50
CA PRO A 74 -11.70 3.87 2.78
C PRO A 74 -12.22 3.24 1.49
N LYS A 75 -12.86 2.10 1.63
CA LYS A 75 -13.39 1.33 0.50
C LYS A 75 -14.28 2.17 -0.44
N ASP A 76 -15.13 3.02 0.12
CA ASP A 76 -16.06 3.86 -0.64
C ASP A 76 -15.38 5.07 -1.29
N ARG A 77 -14.10 5.30 -1.01
CA ARG A 77 -13.34 6.42 -1.57
C ARG A 77 -12.23 6.00 -2.52
N ILE A 78 -12.06 4.72 -2.76
CA ILE A 78 -11.03 4.23 -3.68
C ILE A 78 -11.18 4.85 -5.07
N GLY A 79 -12.42 5.04 -5.53
CA GLY A 79 -12.69 5.66 -6.83
C GLY A 79 -12.32 7.12 -6.95
N LEU A 80 -12.05 7.81 -5.82
CA LEU A 80 -11.63 9.21 -5.81
C LEU A 80 -10.12 9.37 -5.90
N ALA A 81 -9.37 8.29 -5.78
CA ALA A 81 -7.91 8.29 -5.86
C ALA A 81 -7.48 7.75 -7.21
N GLY A 82 -6.50 8.42 -7.84
CA GLY A 82 -5.90 7.95 -9.08
C GLY A 82 -4.72 7.06 -8.79
N PHE A 83 -4.84 5.79 -9.15
CA PHE A 83 -3.72 4.86 -9.06
C PHE A 83 -3.08 4.69 -10.42
N SER A 84 -1.79 4.38 -10.41
CA SER A 84 -1.12 4.03 -11.66
C SER A 84 -1.71 2.74 -12.22
N THR A 85 -1.40 2.45 -13.48
CA THR A 85 -2.03 1.34 -14.20
C THR A 85 -1.82 0.01 -13.49
N HIS A 86 -2.93 -0.60 -13.09
CA HIS A 86 -2.98 -1.97 -12.56
C HIS A 86 -3.77 -2.85 -13.52
N SER A 87 -3.40 -4.11 -13.64
CA SER A 87 -4.14 -5.07 -14.46
C SER A 87 -5.51 -5.37 -13.86
N LEU A 88 -5.65 -5.25 -12.54
CA LEU A 88 -6.90 -5.44 -11.82
C LEU A 88 -7.10 -4.26 -10.88
N PRO A 89 -8.29 -3.59 -10.89
CA PRO A 89 -8.56 -2.52 -9.94
C PRO A 89 -8.42 -2.99 -8.49
N LEU A 90 -7.78 -2.14 -7.67
CA LEU A 90 -7.57 -2.45 -6.25
C LEU A 90 -8.88 -2.72 -5.51
N SER A 91 -9.96 -2.02 -5.86
CA SER A 91 -11.27 -2.24 -5.23
C SER A 91 -11.77 -3.68 -5.42
N ILE A 92 -11.54 -4.24 -6.60
CA ILE A 92 -11.94 -5.63 -6.91
C ILE A 92 -11.05 -6.61 -6.14
N PHE A 93 -9.75 -6.38 -6.12
CA PHE A 93 -8.81 -7.21 -5.39
C PHE A 93 -9.14 -7.24 -3.88
N ILE A 94 -9.35 -6.05 -3.30
CA ILE A 94 -9.68 -5.92 -1.87
C ILE A 94 -10.98 -6.66 -1.55
N LYS A 95 -12.00 -6.45 -2.35
CA LYS A 95 -13.28 -7.14 -2.16
C LYS A 95 -13.11 -8.65 -2.19
N HIS A 96 -12.31 -9.14 -3.13
CA HIS A 96 -12.07 -10.57 -3.30
C HIS A 96 -11.40 -11.18 -2.05
N ILE A 97 -10.33 -10.58 -1.55
CA ILE A 97 -9.65 -11.14 -0.38
C ILE A 97 -10.47 -11.00 0.91
N GLN A 98 -11.26 -9.94 1.04
CA GLN A 98 -12.15 -9.77 2.19
C GLN A 98 -13.26 -10.83 2.20
N GLU A 99 -13.85 -11.13 1.06
CA GLU A 99 -14.92 -12.12 0.95
C GLU A 99 -14.43 -13.56 1.13
N THR A 100 -13.23 -13.86 0.59
CA THR A 100 -12.73 -15.23 0.60
C THR A 100 -11.89 -15.58 1.83
N LYS A 101 -11.30 -14.59 2.50
CA LYS A 101 -10.41 -14.83 3.64
C LYS A 101 -10.94 -14.19 4.93
N GLY A 102 -11.74 -13.14 4.83
CA GLY A 102 -12.24 -12.43 6.02
C GLY A 102 -11.16 -11.58 6.70
N VAL A 103 -10.15 -11.14 5.95
CA VAL A 103 -9.09 -10.28 6.49
C VAL A 103 -9.57 -8.84 6.60
N ASP A 104 -9.00 -8.11 7.55
CA ASP A 104 -9.15 -6.66 7.63
C ASP A 104 -8.15 -6.04 6.65
N VAL A 105 -8.60 -5.17 5.76
CA VAL A 105 -7.74 -4.54 4.76
C VAL A 105 -7.63 -3.05 4.99
N ILE A 106 -6.40 -2.55 5.05
CA ILE A 106 -6.12 -1.12 5.12
C ILE A 106 -5.36 -0.74 3.86
N LEU A 107 -5.92 0.21 3.10
CA LEU A 107 -5.25 0.75 1.92
C LEU A 107 -4.66 2.11 2.27
N ILE A 108 -3.35 2.25 2.08
CA ILE A 108 -2.62 3.49 2.35
C ILE A 108 -2.11 4.04 1.02
N GLY A 109 -2.53 5.26 0.70
CA GLY A 109 -2.06 6.00 -0.45
C GLY A 109 -1.05 7.06 -0.04
N ILE A 110 0.02 7.21 -0.83
CA ILE A 110 1.00 8.28 -0.67
C ILE A 110 0.96 9.14 -1.93
N GLN A 111 0.72 10.45 -1.76
CA GLN A 111 0.61 11.36 -2.88
C GLN A 111 1.96 11.51 -3.60
N PRO A 112 2.02 11.17 -4.90
CA PRO A 112 3.26 11.30 -5.67
C PRO A 112 3.52 12.73 -6.10
N GLU A 113 4.78 13.03 -6.45
CA GLU A 113 5.20 14.31 -7.01
C GLU A 113 5.51 14.18 -8.50
N GLN A 114 6.19 13.08 -8.90
CA GLN A 114 6.63 12.88 -10.28
C GLN A 114 6.75 11.39 -10.59
N PHE A 115 6.77 11.06 -11.90
CA PHE A 115 6.80 9.68 -12.36
C PHE A 115 7.98 9.36 -13.30
N TYR A 116 9.07 10.12 -13.25
CA TYR A 116 10.12 9.95 -14.25
C TYR A 116 11.52 9.66 -13.70
N SER A 117 11.82 9.91 -12.46
CA SER A 117 13.21 9.80 -11.99
C SER A 117 13.29 9.57 -10.49
N GLY A 118 13.46 8.32 -10.08
CA GLY A 118 13.63 7.97 -8.67
C GLY A 118 12.46 8.43 -7.79
N ILE A 119 12.58 8.21 -6.50
CA ILE A 119 11.56 8.64 -5.55
C ILE A 119 11.93 10.04 -5.06
N SER A 120 10.99 10.98 -5.15
CA SER A 120 11.20 12.35 -4.69
C SER A 120 11.40 12.41 -3.18
N GLU A 121 12.05 13.47 -2.71
CA GLU A 121 12.39 13.62 -1.30
C GLU A 121 11.17 13.56 -0.37
N LYS A 122 10.12 14.30 -0.72
CA LYS A 122 8.90 14.34 0.10
C LYS A 122 8.22 12.98 0.19
N VAL A 123 8.20 12.25 -0.91
CA VAL A 123 7.60 10.91 -0.96
C VAL A 123 8.45 9.91 -0.20
N MET A 124 9.78 10.01 -0.31
CA MET A 124 10.69 9.16 0.46
C MET A 124 10.54 9.39 1.97
N GLU A 125 10.40 10.65 2.40
CA GLU A 125 10.18 10.95 3.81
C GLU A 125 8.86 10.34 4.30
N ALA A 126 7.82 10.40 3.49
CA ALA A 126 6.55 9.75 3.81
C ALA A 126 6.73 8.24 3.98
N GLY A 127 7.48 7.61 3.07
CA GLY A 127 7.77 6.18 3.16
C GLY A 127 8.51 5.82 4.44
N LYS A 128 9.51 6.60 4.81
CA LYS A 128 10.25 6.39 6.05
C LYS A 128 9.38 6.55 7.29
N SER A 129 8.52 7.55 7.29
CA SER A 129 7.55 7.76 8.36
C SER A 129 6.59 6.58 8.48
N LEU A 130 6.14 6.06 7.34
CA LEU A 130 5.24 4.91 7.32
C LEU A 130 5.88 3.65 7.91
N LEU A 131 7.18 3.42 7.67
CA LEU A 131 7.87 2.28 8.27
C LEU A 131 7.74 2.31 9.81
N GLU A 132 7.88 3.47 10.43
CA GLU A 132 7.74 3.62 11.87
C GLU A 132 6.31 3.42 12.34
N ILE A 133 5.35 3.95 11.60
CA ILE A 133 3.92 3.77 11.92
C ILE A 133 3.55 2.28 11.86
N LEU A 134 4.02 1.58 10.85
CA LEU A 134 3.75 0.13 10.70
C LEU A 134 4.35 -0.67 11.86
N ARG A 135 5.59 -0.35 12.27
CA ARG A 135 6.22 -1.02 13.41
C ARG A 135 5.44 -0.85 14.70
N ARG A 136 4.94 0.36 14.94
CA ARG A 136 4.17 0.67 16.14
C ARG A 136 2.70 0.23 16.06
N GLY A 137 2.22 -0.07 14.85
CA GLY A 137 0.80 -0.36 14.64
C GLY A 137 -0.10 0.84 14.86
N SER A 138 0.44 2.05 14.71
CA SER A 138 -0.26 3.30 15.05
C SER A 138 -1.00 3.88 13.84
N PHE A 139 -1.90 3.08 13.27
CA PHE A 139 -2.65 3.50 12.07
C PHE A 139 -3.53 4.72 12.30
N GLU A 140 -3.91 4.99 13.55
CA GLU A 140 -4.69 6.17 13.92
C GLU A 140 -3.93 7.47 13.68
N GLU A 141 -2.60 7.41 13.50
CA GLU A 141 -1.80 8.58 13.15
C GLU A 141 -1.94 8.97 11.67
N ILE A 142 -2.52 8.09 10.86
CA ILE A 142 -2.73 8.36 9.44
C ILE A 142 -4.14 8.90 9.24
N GLU A 143 -4.23 10.09 8.64
CA GLU A 143 -5.52 10.71 8.36
C GLU A 143 -6.29 9.90 7.30
N VAL A 144 -7.60 9.83 7.45
CA VAL A 144 -8.48 9.12 6.50
C VAL A 144 -8.87 10.09 5.38
N LEU A 145 -8.84 9.61 4.15
CA LEU A 145 -9.19 10.40 2.97
C LEU A 145 -10.67 10.78 2.98
#